data_ab862eecf60af045c5d2b5506bb01083
#
_entry.id   ab862eecf60af045c5d2b5506bb01083
#
_cell.length_a   1.000
_cell.length_b   1.000
_cell.length_c   1.000
_cell.angle_alpha   90.00
_cell.angle_beta   90.00
_cell.angle_gamma   90.00
#
_symmetry.space_group_name_H-M   'P 1'
#
loop_
_entity.id
_entity.type
_entity.pdbx_description
1 polymer ?
#
loop_
_entity_poly.entity_id
_entity_poly.type
_entity_poly.pdbx_seq_one_letter_code
_entity_poly.pdbx_strand_id
1 'polypeptide(L)'
;DGGADRTETFVLAPELFAIELVGFARLRPPGAETDLISLEGGFYLSFSPSRFELFVNSSISFGAGESSINFGESTGLLVIRTGQKVGETAGLAGAFRVSAGADIGLPDVGNLFKASGSVTVVINTTEQDVIFQLPDSFLAIIDGDELPGFAAAGTIDSNDDGLVNEEDKASFTIYKSAPGIDGSDSGGDAEVYATAIIQAELIIGDFIELVGFLQITIAANGDGGRLSITGAVSTTIPLLGTLTGTL
;
A
#
# COMPACT_ATOMS: atom_id res chain seq x y z
N ASP A 1 -6.24 -20.43 -33.91
CA ASP A 1 -5.03 -19.78 -33.38
C ASP A 1 -4.59 -20.57 -32.15
N GLY A 2 -3.58 -21.41 -32.37
CA GLY A 2 -2.99 -22.22 -31.32
C GLY A 2 -2.13 -21.33 -30.41
N GLY A 3 -2.64 -20.98 -29.26
CA GLY A 3 -1.84 -20.43 -28.18
C GLY A 3 -0.76 -21.44 -27.82
N ALA A 4 0.50 -21.08 -28.01
CA ALA A 4 1.60 -21.92 -27.59
C ALA A 4 1.49 -22.14 -26.08
N ASP A 5 1.35 -23.39 -25.65
CA ASP A 5 1.51 -23.78 -24.25
C ASP A 5 2.88 -23.34 -23.80
N ARG A 6 2.92 -22.29 -22.95
CA ARG A 6 4.14 -21.77 -22.36
C ARG A 6 4.41 -22.57 -21.11
N THR A 7 5.29 -23.54 -21.20
CA THR A 7 5.77 -24.28 -20.02
C THR A 7 6.91 -23.48 -19.39
N GLU A 8 6.69 -22.95 -18.22
CA GLU A 8 7.76 -22.34 -17.41
C GLU A 8 8.32 -23.37 -16.44
N THR A 9 9.63 -23.50 -16.41
CA THR A 9 10.31 -24.40 -15.49
C THR A 9 10.85 -23.59 -14.31
N PHE A 10 10.31 -23.85 -13.12
CA PHE A 10 10.80 -23.23 -11.89
C PHE A 10 11.91 -24.09 -11.31
N VAL A 11 13.09 -23.50 -11.10
CA VAL A 11 14.20 -24.12 -10.39
C VAL A 11 14.09 -23.70 -8.92
N LEU A 12 13.68 -24.62 -8.07
CA LEU A 12 13.60 -24.39 -6.62
C LEU A 12 14.98 -24.53 -6.01
N ALA A 13 15.49 -23.49 -5.36
CA ALA A 13 16.61 -23.61 -4.46
C ALA A 13 16.15 -24.41 -3.21
N PRO A 14 17.02 -25.24 -2.60
CA PRO A 14 16.60 -26.14 -1.51
C PRO A 14 16.04 -25.44 -0.26
N GLU A 15 16.23 -24.14 -0.13
CA GLU A 15 15.83 -23.35 1.05
C GLU A 15 14.89 -22.19 0.74
N LEU A 16 14.63 -21.89 -0.53
CA LEU A 16 13.76 -20.77 -0.94
C LEU A 16 12.83 -21.18 -2.08
N PHE A 17 11.55 -20.93 -1.89
CA PHE A 17 10.55 -20.97 -2.95
C PHE A 17 10.04 -19.54 -3.19
N ALA A 18 10.06 -19.06 -4.41
CA ALA A 18 9.48 -17.77 -4.77
C ALA A 18 8.65 -17.87 -6.05
N ILE A 19 7.53 -17.21 -6.08
CA ILE A 19 6.67 -17.00 -7.26
C ILE A 19 6.49 -15.51 -7.45
N GLU A 20 6.66 -15.06 -8.68
CA GLU A 20 6.45 -13.69 -9.10
C GLU A 20 5.58 -13.67 -10.34
N LEU A 21 4.49 -12.91 -10.30
CA LEU A 21 3.54 -12.75 -11.40
C LEU A 21 3.23 -11.26 -11.54
N VAL A 22 3.40 -10.73 -12.75
CA VAL A 22 3.02 -9.35 -13.11
C VAL A 22 2.24 -9.40 -14.41
N GLY A 23 1.11 -8.69 -14.48
CA GLY A 23 0.30 -8.71 -15.68
C GLY A 23 -0.90 -7.79 -15.67
N PHE A 24 -1.67 -7.87 -16.75
CA PHE A 24 -2.92 -7.13 -16.88
C PHE A 24 -3.99 -7.99 -17.56
N ALA A 25 -5.26 -7.69 -17.25
CA ALA A 25 -6.43 -8.23 -17.94
C ALA A 25 -7.37 -7.07 -18.31
N ARG A 26 -7.89 -7.08 -19.54
CA ARG A 26 -8.79 -6.04 -20.06
C ARG A 26 -9.98 -6.67 -20.72
N LEU A 27 -11.16 -6.11 -20.44
CA LEU A 27 -12.40 -6.45 -21.15
C LEU A 27 -12.82 -5.26 -22.01
N ARG A 28 -12.78 -5.44 -23.32
CA ARG A 28 -13.23 -4.44 -24.29
C ARG A 28 -14.40 -5.01 -25.11
N PRO A 29 -15.57 -4.36 -25.12
CA PRO A 29 -16.66 -4.78 -25.98
C PRO A 29 -16.27 -4.69 -27.46
N PRO A 30 -16.80 -5.56 -28.32
CA PRO A 30 -16.58 -5.47 -29.76
C PRO A 30 -16.96 -4.08 -30.31
N GLY A 31 -16.03 -3.43 -31.03
CA GLY A 31 -16.24 -2.09 -31.60
C GLY A 31 -16.06 -0.90 -30.65
N ALA A 32 -15.77 -1.12 -29.38
CA ALA A 32 -15.42 -0.04 -28.45
C ALA A 32 -13.96 0.37 -28.60
N GLU A 33 -13.66 1.66 -28.43
CA GLU A 33 -12.29 2.20 -28.42
C GLU A 33 -11.66 2.12 -27.03
N THR A 34 -12.48 2.01 -25.98
CA THR A 34 -12.05 2.01 -24.58
C THR A 34 -12.39 0.71 -23.88
N ASP A 35 -11.60 0.37 -22.85
CA ASP A 35 -11.84 -0.82 -22.03
C ASP A 35 -13.01 -0.56 -21.06
N LEU A 36 -13.91 -1.54 -20.94
CA LEU A 36 -15.00 -1.52 -19.97
C LEU A 36 -14.52 -1.89 -18.57
N ILE A 37 -13.55 -2.82 -18.52
CA ILE A 37 -12.91 -3.24 -17.28
C ILE A 37 -11.41 -3.37 -17.58
N SER A 38 -10.59 -2.80 -16.72
CA SER A 38 -9.16 -3.09 -16.68
C SER A 38 -8.74 -3.54 -15.28
N LEU A 39 -7.93 -4.59 -15.25
CA LEU A 39 -7.25 -5.10 -14.06
C LEU A 39 -5.77 -5.16 -14.39
N GLU A 40 -4.97 -4.51 -13.57
CA GLU A 40 -3.52 -4.50 -13.70
C GLU A 40 -2.89 -4.76 -12.34
N GLY A 41 -1.79 -5.53 -12.29
CA GLY A 41 -1.14 -5.75 -11.02
C GLY A 41 -0.10 -6.84 -11.01
N GLY A 42 0.39 -7.08 -9.80
CA GLY A 42 1.42 -8.06 -9.53
C GLY A 42 1.24 -8.77 -8.18
N PHE A 43 1.85 -9.92 -8.10
CA PHE A 43 1.84 -10.79 -6.94
C PHE A 43 3.24 -11.39 -6.77
N TYR A 44 3.77 -11.28 -5.57
CA TYR A 44 5.01 -11.94 -5.15
C TYR A 44 4.76 -12.77 -3.90
N LEU A 45 5.22 -14.00 -3.92
CA LEU A 45 5.20 -14.91 -2.79
C LEU A 45 6.57 -15.53 -2.62
N SER A 46 7.13 -15.46 -1.41
CA SER A 46 8.37 -16.11 -1.05
C SER A 46 8.18 -16.91 0.23
N PHE A 47 8.82 -18.07 0.29
CA PHE A 47 8.78 -18.95 1.44
C PHE A 47 10.15 -19.52 1.72
N SER A 48 10.63 -19.36 2.96
CA SER A 48 11.83 -19.98 3.51
C SER A 48 11.54 -20.53 4.91
N PRO A 49 12.43 -21.34 5.50
CA PRO A 49 12.24 -21.83 6.88
C PRO A 49 12.10 -20.74 7.94
N SER A 50 12.77 -19.60 7.74
CA SER A 50 12.75 -18.48 8.68
C SER A 50 11.71 -17.40 8.36
N ARG A 51 11.21 -17.36 7.09
CA ARG A 51 10.45 -16.20 6.63
C ARG A 51 9.46 -16.56 5.52
N PHE A 52 8.24 -16.06 5.64
CA PHE A 52 7.24 -16.03 4.58
C PHE A 52 7.02 -14.58 4.19
N GLU A 53 6.93 -14.32 2.90
CA GLU A 53 6.67 -13.00 2.34
C GLU A 53 5.58 -13.06 1.29
N LEU A 54 4.66 -12.12 1.36
CA LEU A 54 3.63 -11.90 0.36
C LEU A 54 3.61 -10.41 0.02
N PHE A 55 3.64 -10.09 -1.27
CA PHE A 55 3.39 -8.75 -1.76
C PHE A 55 2.34 -8.81 -2.88
N VAL A 56 1.40 -7.89 -2.84
CA VAL A 56 0.33 -7.75 -3.85
C VAL A 56 0.20 -6.27 -4.19
N ASN A 57 0.18 -5.97 -5.48
CA ASN A 57 -0.21 -4.68 -6.01
C ASN A 57 -1.21 -4.91 -7.12
N SER A 58 -2.38 -4.27 -7.05
CA SER A 58 -3.43 -4.44 -8.07
C SER A 58 -4.31 -3.20 -8.19
N SER A 59 -4.74 -2.90 -9.41
CA SER A 59 -5.74 -1.87 -9.68
C SER A 59 -6.89 -2.44 -10.49
N ILE A 60 -8.11 -2.01 -10.18
CA ILE A 60 -9.32 -2.39 -10.91
C ILE A 60 -10.06 -1.12 -11.29
N SER A 61 -10.29 -0.88 -12.57
CA SER A 61 -11.09 0.22 -13.06
C SER A 61 -12.27 -0.25 -13.92
N PHE A 62 -13.40 0.42 -13.77
CA PHE A 62 -14.64 0.19 -14.53
C PHE A 62 -15.07 1.48 -15.20
N GLY A 63 -15.51 1.39 -16.45
CA GLY A 63 -16.04 2.51 -17.20
C GLY A 63 -15.16 2.94 -18.37
N ALA A 64 -15.65 3.85 -19.17
CA ALA A 64 -15.01 4.33 -20.38
C ALA A 64 -15.11 5.87 -20.48
N GLY A 65 -14.02 6.52 -20.89
CA GLY A 65 -13.99 7.96 -21.12
C GLY A 65 -14.06 8.80 -19.83
N GLU A 66 -14.86 9.85 -19.81
CA GLU A 66 -14.96 10.81 -18.70
C GLU A 66 -15.71 10.27 -17.47
N SER A 67 -16.33 9.09 -17.58
CA SER A 67 -17.06 8.44 -16.49
C SER A 67 -16.41 7.10 -16.15
N SER A 68 -15.30 7.14 -15.44
CA SER A 68 -14.66 5.96 -14.91
C SER A 68 -14.81 5.88 -13.38
N ILE A 69 -15.02 4.66 -12.88
CA ILE A 69 -15.00 4.38 -11.45
C ILE A 69 -13.78 3.50 -11.20
N ASN A 70 -12.85 4.00 -10.43
CA ASN A 70 -11.69 3.24 -10.00
C ASN A 70 -12.01 2.56 -8.66
N PHE A 71 -12.22 1.23 -8.68
CA PHE A 71 -12.51 0.42 -7.50
C PHE A 71 -11.25 -0.26 -6.98
N GLY A 72 -10.34 0.55 -6.51
CA GLY A 72 -9.27 -0.01 -5.72
C GLY A 72 -7.98 -0.23 -6.46
N GLU A 73 -7.09 0.68 -6.22
CA GLU A 73 -5.68 0.36 -6.12
C GLU A 73 -5.50 -0.26 -4.75
N SER A 74 -5.00 -1.50 -4.72
CA SER A 74 -4.68 -2.18 -3.49
C SER A 74 -3.22 -2.60 -3.52
N THR A 75 -2.48 -2.18 -2.51
CA THR A 75 -1.11 -2.59 -2.29
C THR A 75 -1.01 -3.22 -0.91
N GLY A 76 -0.46 -4.42 -0.86
CA GLY A 76 -0.37 -5.18 0.38
C GLY A 76 0.96 -5.89 0.52
N LEU A 77 1.53 -5.80 1.71
CA LEU A 77 2.74 -6.46 2.13
C LEU A 77 2.47 -7.24 3.41
N LEU A 78 2.90 -8.48 3.46
CA LEU A 78 2.88 -9.33 4.65
C LEU A 78 4.19 -10.08 4.77
N VAL A 79 4.82 -9.99 5.94
CA VAL A 79 6.00 -10.75 6.32
C VAL A 79 5.70 -11.50 7.61
N ILE A 80 5.90 -12.81 7.60
CA ILE A 80 5.84 -13.65 8.80
C ILE A 80 7.25 -14.16 9.07
N ARG A 81 7.78 -13.90 10.27
CA ARG A 81 9.06 -14.41 10.76
C ARG A 81 8.82 -15.55 11.73
N THR A 82 9.57 -16.64 11.58
CA THR A 82 9.46 -17.81 12.49
C THR A 82 10.37 -17.70 13.71
N GLY A 83 11.28 -16.72 13.74
CA GLY A 83 12.29 -16.57 14.78
C GLY A 83 13.45 -17.58 14.70
N GLN A 84 13.60 -18.29 13.59
CA GLN A 84 14.67 -19.26 13.40
C GLN A 84 16.03 -18.60 13.08
N LYS A 85 16.02 -17.38 12.54
CA LYS A 85 17.25 -16.62 12.29
C LYS A 85 17.68 -15.92 13.57
N VAL A 86 18.97 -16.02 13.90
CA VAL A 86 19.54 -15.39 15.10
C VAL A 86 19.36 -13.88 15.04
N GLY A 87 18.81 -13.29 16.11
CA GLY A 87 18.55 -11.87 16.23
C GLY A 87 17.18 -11.43 15.68
N GLU A 88 16.41 -12.32 15.04
CA GLU A 88 15.04 -12.02 14.59
C GLU A 88 14.00 -12.54 15.60
N THR A 89 13.05 -11.68 15.92
CA THR A 89 11.87 -12.04 16.72
C THR A 89 10.79 -12.65 15.81
N ALA A 90 10.20 -13.77 16.26
CA ALA A 90 9.04 -14.36 15.59
C ALA A 90 7.85 -13.39 15.63
N GLY A 91 7.07 -13.36 14.58
CA GLY A 91 5.88 -12.52 14.52
C GLY A 91 5.46 -12.21 13.09
N LEU A 92 4.49 -11.31 13.00
CA LEU A 92 3.89 -10.85 11.76
C LEU A 92 4.11 -9.34 11.64
N ALA A 93 4.55 -8.90 10.47
CA ALA A 93 4.58 -7.50 10.08
C ALA A 93 3.94 -7.32 8.71
N GLY A 94 3.19 -6.25 8.53
CA GLY A 94 2.56 -6.00 7.24
C GLY A 94 1.96 -4.61 7.14
N ALA A 95 1.77 -4.18 5.89
CA ALA A 95 1.01 -3.00 5.54
C ALA A 95 0.07 -3.35 4.39
N PHE A 96 -1.12 -2.80 4.42
CA PHE A 96 -2.11 -2.99 3.38
C PHE A 96 -2.85 -1.67 3.15
N ARG A 97 -2.89 -1.22 1.90
CA ARG A 97 -3.60 -0.01 1.49
C ARG A 97 -4.62 -0.35 0.41
N VAL A 98 -5.81 0.16 0.56
CA VAL A 98 -6.83 0.19 -0.48
C VAL A 98 -7.18 1.64 -0.73
N SER A 99 -7.15 2.05 -1.98
CA SER A 99 -7.66 3.35 -2.41
C SER A 99 -8.83 3.17 -3.35
N ALA A 100 -9.80 4.08 -3.29
CA ALA A 100 -10.92 4.12 -4.19
C ALA A 100 -11.23 5.56 -4.57
N GLY A 101 -11.64 5.77 -5.81
CA GLY A 101 -12.04 7.08 -6.29
C GLY A 101 -13.25 6.97 -7.22
N ALA A 102 -14.11 7.98 -7.18
CA ALA A 102 -15.19 8.14 -8.13
C ALA A 102 -15.18 9.59 -8.63
N ASP A 103 -15.22 9.73 -9.95
CA ASP A 103 -15.33 11.02 -10.63
C ASP A 103 -16.62 11.01 -11.46
N ILE A 104 -17.55 11.89 -11.12
CA ILE A 104 -18.84 12.01 -11.81
C ILE A 104 -18.91 13.41 -12.42
N GLY A 105 -18.66 13.47 -13.72
CA GLY A 105 -18.82 14.67 -14.55
C GLY A 105 -20.10 14.63 -15.38
N LEU A 106 -20.63 15.78 -15.72
CA LEU A 106 -21.63 15.94 -16.76
C LEU A 106 -20.99 16.67 -17.95
N PRO A 107 -21.25 16.23 -19.19
CA PRO A 107 -20.89 16.99 -20.38
C PRO A 107 -21.40 18.43 -20.24
N ASP A 108 -20.59 19.42 -20.53
CA ASP A 108 -20.91 20.84 -20.50
C ASP A 108 -21.09 21.51 -19.11
N VAL A 109 -21.05 20.77 -18.00
CA VAL A 109 -21.24 21.32 -16.64
C VAL A 109 -20.00 21.14 -15.75
N GLY A 110 -19.04 20.31 -16.18
CA GLY A 110 -17.84 19.99 -15.38
C GLY A 110 -18.09 18.90 -14.34
N ASN A 111 -17.14 18.70 -13.43
CA ASN A 111 -17.23 17.69 -12.37
C ASN A 111 -18.27 18.09 -11.34
N LEU A 112 -19.37 17.33 -11.24
CA LEU A 112 -20.39 17.54 -10.21
C LEU A 112 -19.96 16.98 -8.85
N PHE A 113 -19.23 15.90 -8.88
CA PHE A 113 -18.85 15.16 -7.67
C PHE A 113 -17.56 14.39 -7.93
N LYS A 114 -16.59 14.60 -7.06
CA LYS A 114 -15.38 13.80 -7.01
C LYS A 114 -15.17 13.32 -5.58
N ALA A 115 -15.02 12.03 -5.40
CA ALA A 115 -14.68 11.44 -4.11
C ALA A 115 -13.47 10.55 -4.27
N SER A 116 -12.54 10.66 -3.37
CA SER A 116 -11.39 9.78 -3.27
C SER A 116 -11.12 9.44 -1.81
N GLY A 117 -10.55 8.27 -1.58
CA GLY A 117 -10.17 7.88 -0.24
C GLY A 117 -9.28 6.66 -0.22
N SER A 118 -8.57 6.50 0.88
CA SER A 118 -7.75 5.33 1.13
C SER A 118 -7.86 4.87 2.58
N VAL A 119 -7.70 3.58 2.76
CA VAL A 119 -7.53 2.96 4.07
C VAL A 119 -6.21 2.22 4.06
N THR A 120 -5.32 2.60 4.97
CA THR A 120 -4.04 1.91 5.18
C THR A 120 -4.07 1.23 6.53
N VAL A 121 -3.76 -0.06 6.58
CA VAL A 121 -3.60 -0.82 7.82
C VAL A 121 -2.13 -1.23 7.92
N VAL A 122 -1.50 -0.94 9.05
CA VAL A 122 -0.13 -1.37 9.35
C VAL A 122 -0.15 -2.18 10.63
N ILE A 123 0.52 -3.32 10.63
CA ILE A 123 0.65 -4.19 11.80
C ILE A 123 2.10 -4.63 11.97
N ASN A 124 2.59 -4.66 13.21
CA ASN A 124 3.87 -5.25 13.56
C ASN A 124 3.79 -5.90 14.95
N THR A 125 4.03 -7.20 14.99
CA THR A 125 4.07 -7.97 16.24
C THR A 125 5.48 -8.48 16.57
N THR A 126 6.49 -8.04 15.80
CA THR A 126 7.88 -8.50 15.98
C THR A 126 8.69 -7.62 16.92
N GLU A 127 8.20 -6.41 17.23
CA GLU A 127 8.94 -5.39 17.99
C GLU A 127 10.30 -5.00 17.36
N GLN A 128 10.44 -5.25 16.05
CA GLN A 128 11.64 -4.96 15.26
C GLN A 128 11.23 -4.30 13.94
N ASP A 129 12.14 -3.53 13.34
CA ASP A 129 11.96 -3.11 11.96
C ASP A 129 11.98 -4.33 11.04
N VAL A 130 11.02 -4.39 10.13
CA VAL A 130 10.89 -5.48 9.15
C VAL A 130 11.02 -4.90 7.77
N ILE A 131 12.14 -5.19 7.12
CA ILE A 131 12.43 -4.74 5.76
C ILE A 131 11.98 -5.83 4.77
N PHE A 132 11.22 -5.43 3.75
CA PHE A 132 10.86 -6.24 2.60
C PHE A 132 11.52 -5.66 1.36
N GLN A 133 12.42 -6.43 0.74
CA GLN A 133 13.04 -6.05 -0.53
C GLN A 133 12.07 -6.28 -1.68
N LEU A 134 11.84 -5.23 -2.47
CA LEU A 134 10.94 -5.28 -3.60
C LEU A 134 11.62 -5.99 -4.79
N PRO A 135 10.97 -6.99 -5.42
CA PRO A 135 11.45 -7.53 -6.67
C PRO A 135 11.49 -6.46 -7.79
N ASP A 136 12.51 -6.49 -8.63
CA ASP A 136 12.76 -5.46 -9.64
C ASP A 136 11.61 -5.29 -10.65
N SER A 137 10.86 -6.36 -10.94
CA SER A 137 9.69 -6.34 -11.81
C SER A 137 8.54 -5.48 -11.29
N PHE A 138 8.47 -5.25 -9.97
CA PHE A 138 7.44 -4.43 -9.36
C PHE A 138 7.75 -2.95 -9.40
N LEU A 139 9.02 -2.56 -9.61
CA LEU A 139 9.42 -1.14 -9.69
C LEU A 139 8.72 -0.37 -10.82
N ALA A 140 8.25 -1.07 -11.85
CA ALA A 140 7.54 -0.48 -12.98
C ALA A 140 6.03 -0.23 -12.72
N ILE A 141 5.47 -0.87 -11.68
CA ILE A 141 4.03 -0.85 -11.41
C ILE A 141 3.67 -0.28 -10.03
N ILE A 142 4.68 0.05 -9.22
CA ILE A 142 4.47 0.63 -7.88
C ILE A 142 4.78 2.12 -7.94
N ASP A 143 3.83 2.93 -7.49
CA ASP A 143 4.10 4.29 -7.06
C ASP A 143 4.64 4.24 -5.63
N GLY A 144 5.83 4.85 -5.39
CA GLY A 144 6.50 4.81 -4.09
C GLY A 144 5.68 5.31 -2.91
N ASP A 145 4.62 6.07 -3.17
CA ASP A 145 3.73 6.63 -2.15
C ASP A 145 2.57 5.69 -1.75
N GLU A 146 2.47 4.50 -2.34
CA GLU A 146 1.34 3.58 -2.08
C GLU A 146 1.34 2.98 -0.68
N LEU A 147 2.51 2.68 -0.11
CA LEU A 147 2.63 2.15 1.25
C LEU A 147 3.60 2.98 2.09
N PRO A 148 3.34 3.12 3.39
CA PRO A 148 4.30 3.73 4.32
C PRO A 148 5.63 2.97 4.34
N GLY A 149 6.73 3.70 4.54
CA GLY A 149 8.06 3.11 4.69
C GLY A 149 8.75 2.69 3.39
N PHE A 150 8.30 3.18 2.24
CA PHE A 150 9.02 2.97 0.97
C PHE A 150 10.38 3.66 0.98
N ALA A 151 11.40 2.95 0.53
CA ALA A 151 12.74 3.45 0.29
C ALA A 151 13.22 3.05 -1.12
N ALA A 152 13.73 4.00 -1.88
CA ALA A 152 14.31 3.74 -3.19
C ALA A 152 15.60 2.91 -3.06
N ALA A 153 16.00 2.23 -4.14
CA ALA A 153 17.24 1.46 -4.18
C ALA A 153 18.46 2.33 -3.81
N GLY A 154 19.36 1.77 -3.01
CA GLY A 154 20.57 2.45 -2.54
C GLY A 154 20.34 3.57 -1.51
N THR A 155 19.17 3.66 -0.90
CA THR A 155 18.87 4.70 0.11
C THR A 155 18.87 4.18 1.54
N ILE A 156 18.65 2.90 1.74
CA ILE A 156 18.76 2.21 3.03
C ILE A 156 19.52 0.89 2.83
N ASP A 157 20.13 0.38 3.89
CA ASP A 157 20.71 -0.97 3.93
C ASP A 157 19.59 -2.00 3.93
N SER A 158 19.15 -2.39 2.75
CA SER A 158 17.99 -3.28 2.59
C SER A 158 18.38 -4.77 2.66
N ASN A 159 19.65 -5.07 2.46
CA ASN A 159 20.21 -6.43 2.47
C ASN A 159 20.88 -6.80 3.81
N ASP A 160 20.97 -5.84 4.76
CA ASP A 160 21.53 -6.00 6.11
C ASP A 160 23.04 -6.40 6.10
N ASP A 161 23.80 -5.87 5.13
CA ASP A 161 25.26 -6.11 5.04
C ASP A 161 26.08 -5.03 5.77
N GLY A 162 25.44 -4.00 6.30
CA GLY A 162 26.00 -2.88 7.03
C GLY A 162 26.49 -1.72 6.16
N LEU A 163 26.20 -1.76 4.87
CA LEU A 163 26.56 -0.71 3.91
C LEU A 163 25.33 -0.25 3.13
N VAL A 164 25.18 1.02 2.91
CA VAL A 164 24.16 1.57 2.00
C VAL A 164 24.82 1.82 0.64
N ASN A 165 24.45 1.05 -0.38
CA ASN A 165 25.08 1.07 -1.69
C ASN A 165 24.11 0.67 -2.82
N GLU A 166 24.61 0.53 -4.07
CA GLU A 166 23.82 0.17 -5.24
C GLU A 166 23.30 -1.29 -5.24
N GLU A 167 23.77 -2.14 -4.34
CA GLU A 167 23.29 -3.52 -4.18
C GLU A 167 21.99 -3.58 -3.37
N ASP A 168 21.67 -2.48 -2.65
CA ASP A 168 20.44 -2.35 -1.91
C ASP A 168 19.27 -2.11 -2.84
N LYS A 169 18.28 -2.99 -2.77
CA LYS A 169 17.05 -2.89 -3.54
C LYS A 169 16.08 -1.89 -2.94
N ALA A 170 15.16 -1.39 -3.75
CA ALA A 170 14.00 -0.69 -3.25
C ALA A 170 13.24 -1.59 -2.27
N SER A 171 12.72 -1.01 -1.22
CA SER A 171 12.17 -1.79 -0.12
C SER A 171 11.08 -1.04 0.62
N PHE A 172 10.26 -1.79 1.37
CA PHE A 172 9.34 -1.25 2.36
C PHE A 172 9.82 -1.63 3.75
N THR A 173 9.77 -0.67 4.68
CA THR A 173 10.07 -0.88 6.09
C THR A 173 8.80 -0.79 6.92
N ILE A 174 8.45 -1.87 7.62
CA ILE A 174 7.45 -1.84 8.67
C ILE A 174 8.21 -1.59 9.98
N TYR A 175 8.05 -0.39 10.51
CA TYR A 175 8.80 0.07 11.67
C TYR A 175 8.44 -0.68 12.95
N LYS A 176 9.37 -0.74 13.91
CA LYS A 176 9.16 -1.35 15.23
C LYS A 176 8.19 -0.59 16.13
N SER A 177 7.94 0.67 15.83
CA SER A 177 6.96 1.54 16.50
C SER A 177 5.81 1.87 15.56
N ALA A 178 4.62 2.14 16.12
CA ALA A 178 3.47 2.54 15.30
C ALA A 178 3.80 3.79 14.49
N PRO A 179 3.47 3.81 13.19
CA PRO A 179 3.81 4.91 12.30
C PRO A 179 3.11 6.22 12.71
N GLY A 180 3.72 7.34 12.33
CA GLY A 180 3.09 8.66 12.36
C GLY A 180 1.90 8.75 11.39
N ILE A 181 1.23 9.90 11.37
CA ILE A 181 0.05 10.16 10.51
C ILE A 181 0.41 10.06 9.02
N ASP A 182 1.62 10.43 8.67
CA ASP A 182 2.18 10.35 7.31
C ASP A 182 2.75 8.97 6.97
N GLY A 183 2.62 8.00 7.89
CA GLY A 183 3.17 6.66 7.73
C GLY A 183 4.67 6.55 7.99
N SER A 184 5.35 7.64 8.36
CA SER A 184 6.78 7.63 8.69
C SER A 184 7.06 6.98 10.04
N ASP A 185 8.34 6.64 10.28
CA ASP A 185 8.79 6.22 11.61
C ASP A 185 8.50 7.30 12.64
N SER A 186 7.77 6.96 13.69
CA SER A 186 7.49 7.87 14.80
C SER A 186 8.71 8.08 15.70
N GLY A 187 9.77 7.27 15.55
CA GLY A 187 10.93 7.26 16.43
C GLY A 187 10.64 6.76 17.84
N GLY A 188 9.50 6.09 18.04
CA GLY A 188 9.07 5.54 19.32
C GLY A 188 9.81 4.25 19.72
N ASP A 189 9.55 3.82 20.96
CA ASP A 189 10.04 2.54 21.46
C ASP A 189 9.38 1.36 20.69
N ALA A 190 10.07 0.22 20.69
CA ALA A 190 9.56 -1.01 20.10
C ALA A 190 8.26 -1.46 20.77
N GLU A 191 7.25 -1.77 19.98
CA GLU A 191 5.93 -2.17 20.45
C GLU A 191 5.23 -3.11 19.47
N VAL A 192 4.35 -3.95 19.99
CA VAL A 192 3.37 -4.66 19.17
C VAL A 192 2.23 -3.70 18.86
N TYR A 193 1.89 -3.51 17.58
CA TYR A 193 0.83 -2.59 17.21
C TYR A 193 0.02 -3.00 15.99
N ALA A 194 -1.17 -2.41 15.91
CA ALA A 194 -1.98 -2.33 14.70
C ALA A 194 -2.51 -0.91 14.55
N THR A 195 -2.28 -0.31 13.39
CA THR A 195 -2.72 1.05 13.06
C THR A 195 -3.58 1.02 11.80
N ALA A 196 -4.72 1.71 11.84
CA ALA A 196 -5.54 2.01 10.67
C ALA A 196 -5.50 3.52 10.39
N ILE A 197 -5.16 3.90 9.17
CA ILE A 197 -5.13 5.29 8.69
C ILE A 197 -6.17 5.40 7.57
N ILE A 198 -7.16 6.27 7.75
CA ILE A 198 -8.22 6.55 6.80
C ILE A 198 -8.03 7.97 6.29
N GLN A 199 -7.92 8.13 4.99
CA GLN A 199 -7.82 9.42 4.33
C GLN A 199 -8.97 9.55 3.33
N ALA A 200 -9.61 10.71 3.27
CA ALA A 200 -10.71 10.94 2.35
C ALA A 200 -10.74 12.39 1.86
N GLU A 201 -11.11 12.55 0.60
CA GLU A 201 -11.37 13.82 -0.06
C GLU A 201 -12.74 13.77 -0.74
N LEU A 202 -13.51 14.83 -0.62
CA LEU A 202 -14.79 14.99 -1.28
C LEU A 202 -14.87 16.39 -1.88
N ILE A 203 -15.05 16.47 -3.20
CA ILE A 203 -15.27 17.73 -3.93
C ILE A 203 -16.69 17.70 -4.50
N ILE A 204 -17.48 18.75 -4.23
CA ILE A 204 -18.84 18.92 -4.73
C ILE A 204 -18.88 20.16 -5.60
N GLY A 205 -18.95 19.97 -6.91
CA GLY A 205 -18.80 21.05 -7.87
C GLY A 205 -17.45 21.74 -7.64
N ASP A 206 -17.35 23.01 -8.03
CA ASP A 206 -16.17 23.83 -7.73
C ASP A 206 -16.33 24.62 -6.42
N PHE A 207 -17.26 24.21 -5.54
CA PHE A 207 -17.73 25.02 -4.43
C PHE A 207 -17.38 24.49 -3.05
N ILE A 208 -17.26 23.18 -2.87
CA ILE A 208 -17.00 22.58 -1.56
C ILE A 208 -15.92 21.51 -1.71
N GLU A 209 -14.87 21.67 -0.94
CA GLU A 209 -13.81 20.69 -0.78
C GLU A 209 -13.76 20.27 0.69
N LEU A 210 -13.86 18.97 0.95
CA LEU A 210 -13.71 18.34 2.26
C LEU A 210 -12.52 17.42 2.20
N VAL A 211 -11.55 17.63 3.08
CA VAL A 211 -10.37 16.74 3.21
C VAL A 211 -10.24 16.34 4.67
N GLY A 212 -10.03 15.06 4.91
CA GLY A 212 -9.88 14.57 6.26
C GLY A 212 -9.05 13.30 6.38
N PHE A 213 -8.55 13.05 7.59
CA PHE A 213 -7.94 11.78 7.96
C PHE A 213 -8.37 11.36 9.36
N LEU A 214 -8.31 10.04 9.62
CA LEU A 214 -8.48 9.43 10.91
C LEU A 214 -7.45 8.32 11.08
N GLN A 215 -6.67 8.38 12.16
CA GLN A 215 -5.74 7.31 12.53
C GLN A 215 -6.19 6.69 13.86
N ILE A 216 -6.29 5.36 13.88
CA ILE A 216 -6.60 4.57 15.07
C ILE A 216 -5.42 3.61 15.29
N THR A 217 -4.77 3.69 16.43
CA THR A 217 -3.66 2.83 16.80
C THR A 217 -3.98 2.07 18.07
N ILE A 218 -3.85 0.75 18.03
CA ILE A 218 -3.82 -0.13 19.21
C ILE A 218 -2.39 -0.64 19.32
N ALA A 219 -1.76 -0.42 20.46
CA ALA A 219 -0.38 -0.83 20.68
C ALA A 219 -0.18 -1.36 22.09
N ALA A 220 0.83 -2.21 22.27
CA ALA A 220 1.24 -2.74 23.55
C ALA A 220 2.76 -2.94 23.59
N ASN A 221 3.34 -2.65 24.74
CA ASN A 221 4.74 -2.93 25.07
C ASN A 221 4.84 -3.47 26.51
N GLY A 222 6.05 -3.61 27.02
CA GLY A 222 6.28 -4.07 28.40
C GLY A 222 5.60 -3.23 29.49
N ASP A 223 5.26 -1.99 29.22
CA ASP A 223 4.64 -1.03 30.15
C ASP A 223 3.11 -1.07 30.10
N GLY A 224 2.50 -1.71 29.11
CA GLY A 224 1.05 -1.88 28.98
C GLY A 224 0.50 -1.62 27.58
N GLY A 225 -0.83 -1.62 27.48
CA GLY A 225 -1.55 -1.36 26.22
C GLY A 225 -2.02 0.08 26.13
N ARG A 226 -2.08 0.61 24.90
CA ARG A 226 -2.66 1.92 24.60
C ARG A 226 -3.60 1.87 23.41
N LEU A 227 -4.61 2.74 23.45
CA LEU A 227 -5.44 3.09 22.29
C LEU A 227 -5.23 4.58 22.01
N SER A 228 -4.87 4.90 20.77
CA SER A 228 -4.76 6.28 20.31
C SER A 228 -5.71 6.51 19.14
N ILE A 229 -6.41 7.63 19.15
CA ILE A 229 -7.25 8.07 18.04
C ILE A 229 -6.85 9.50 17.73
N THR A 230 -6.48 9.75 16.49
CA THR A 230 -6.09 11.09 16.02
C THR A 230 -6.80 11.35 14.70
N GLY A 231 -7.36 12.53 14.53
CA GLY A 231 -8.06 12.88 13.30
C GLY A 231 -8.09 14.37 13.06
N ALA A 232 -8.23 14.75 11.80
CA ALA A 232 -8.50 16.12 11.40
C ALA A 232 -9.40 16.14 10.16
N VAL A 233 -10.21 17.17 10.09
CA VAL A 233 -11.03 17.47 8.92
C VAL A 233 -10.88 18.95 8.57
N SER A 234 -10.77 19.23 7.28
CA SER A 234 -10.74 20.59 6.73
C SER A 234 -11.79 20.70 5.64
N THR A 235 -12.49 21.82 5.59
CA THR A 235 -13.40 22.17 4.49
C THR A 235 -13.11 23.57 3.99
N THR A 236 -13.05 23.72 2.67
CA THR A 236 -12.92 25.02 1.99
C THR A 236 -14.21 25.33 1.28
N ILE A 237 -14.81 26.47 1.63
CA ILE A 237 -16.01 26.98 0.98
C ILE A 237 -15.63 28.32 0.33
N PRO A 238 -15.70 28.46 -1.00
CA PRO A 238 -15.42 29.72 -1.69
C PRO A 238 -16.21 30.87 -1.06
N LEU A 239 -15.59 32.03 -0.86
CA LEU A 239 -16.13 33.24 -0.25
C LEU A 239 -16.29 33.18 1.29
N LEU A 240 -16.33 32.03 1.94
CA LEU A 240 -16.46 31.90 3.40
C LEU A 240 -15.13 31.52 4.07
N GLY A 241 -14.19 30.91 3.33
CA GLY A 241 -12.89 30.52 3.85
C GLY A 241 -12.82 29.05 4.26
N THR A 242 -11.78 28.69 5.02
CA THR A 242 -11.50 27.32 5.45
C THR A 242 -11.88 27.11 6.92
N LEU A 243 -12.62 26.04 7.18
CA LEU A 243 -12.92 25.55 8.53
C LEU A 243 -12.11 24.29 8.80
N THR A 244 -11.46 24.21 9.96
CA THR A 244 -10.69 23.04 10.38
C THR A 244 -11.15 22.56 11.74
N GLY A 245 -11.14 21.24 11.93
CA GLY A 245 -11.42 20.58 13.20
C GLY A 245 -10.42 19.46 13.43
N THR A 246 -10.03 19.25 14.70
CA THR A 246 -9.15 18.16 15.13
C THR A 246 -9.81 17.38 16.26
N LEU A 247 -9.50 16.07 16.30
CA LEU A 247 -9.93 15.12 17.33
C LEU A 247 -8.73 14.59 18.08
#